data_567de777734cb62dd214641b99472db1
#
_entry.id   567de777734cb62dd214641b99472db1
#
_cell.length_a   1.000
_cell.length_b   1.000
_cell.length_c   1.000
_cell.angle_alpha   90.00
_cell.angle_beta   90.00
_cell.angle_gamma   90.00
#
_symmetry.space_group_name_H-M   'P 1'
#
loop_
_entity.id
_entity.type
_entity.pdbx_description
1 polymer ?
#
loop_
_entity_poly.entity_id
_entity_poly.type
_entity_poly.pdbx_seq_one_letter_code
_entity_poly.pdbx_strand_id
1 'polypeptide(L)'
;MWRHLLDALILSAIVVCIHATGTYINLHWIVRSLKGRALPGLAHGWFYIIRFVVVLVLIHSAEVAVWSEFYLLQHCFDDRNTAYYYSLVTYTTLGSGDVLLPQAWRIMGGWEAMLGVLMFGWSTATLMTIIHHIQGARIRQYFPDIDD
;
A
#
# COMPACT_ATOMS: atom_id res chain seq x y z
N MET A 1 -7.62 26.51 8.24
CA MET A 1 -8.42 25.54 7.47
C MET A 1 -7.89 25.32 6.04
N TRP A 2 -7.79 26.35 5.18
CA TRP A 2 -7.31 26.20 3.81
C TRP A 2 -5.88 25.66 3.69
N ARG A 3 -4.94 26.04 4.56
CA ARG A 3 -3.57 25.52 4.58
C ARG A 3 -3.55 24.02 4.84
N HIS A 4 -4.26 23.53 5.84
CA HIS A 4 -4.31 22.08 6.12
C HIS A 4 -4.92 21.28 4.98
N LEU A 5 -5.91 21.85 4.26
CA LEU A 5 -6.46 21.20 3.07
C LEU A 5 -5.43 21.09 1.95
N LEU A 6 -4.66 22.14 1.70
CA LEU A 6 -3.58 22.11 0.71
C LEU A 6 -2.48 21.11 1.10
N ASP A 7 -2.06 21.11 2.37
CA ASP A 7 -1.08 20.16 2.89
C ASP A 7 -1.58 18.71 2.72
N ALA A 8 -2.84 18.45 3.07
CA ALA A 8 -3.46 17.13 2.89
C ALA A 8 -3.49 16.69 1.43
N LEU A 9 -3.83 17.58 0.49
CA LEU A 9 -3.85 17.27 -0.94
C LEU A 9 -2.45 16.99 -1.49
N ILE A 10 -1.45 17.77 -1.08
CA ILE A 10 -0.05 17.56 -1.48
C ILE A 10 0.46 16.21 -0.97
N LEU A 11 0.24 15.92 0.32
CA LEU A 11 0.62 14.63 0.91
C LEU A 11 -0.10 13.47 0.23
N SER A 12 -1.39 13.62 -0.05
CA SER A 12 -2.16 12.61 -0.79
C SER A 12 -1.57 12.36 -2.17
N ALA A 13 -1.19 13.41 -2.90
CA ALA A 13 -0.56 13.26 -4.21
C ALA A 13 0.79 12.53 -4.13
N ILE A 14 1.61 12.85 -3.12
CA ILE A 14 2.90 12.18 -2.89
C ILE A 14 2.67 10.69 -2.59
N VAL A 15 1.78 10.36 -1.66
CA VAL A 15 1.45 8.98 -1.27
C VAL A 15 0.92 8.20 -2.46
N VAL A 16 -0.02 8.75 -3.23
CA VAL A 16 -0.55 8.12 -4.46
C VAL A 16 0.55 7.88 -5.49
N CYS A 17 1.47 8.83 -5.67
CA CYS A 17 2.61 8.66 -6.58
C CYS A 17 3.54 7.52 -6.12
N ILE A 18 3.84 7.43 -4.82
CA ILE A 18 4.65 6.35 -4.24
C ILE A 18 3.93 5.01 -4.47
N HIS A 19 2.65 4.93 -4.14
CA HIS A 19 1.84 3.72 -4.29
C HIS A 19 1.77 3.25 -5.75
N ALA A 20 1.38 4.14 -6.65
CA ALA A 20 1.25 3.84 -8.07
C ALA A 20 2.57 3.39 -8.69
N THR A 21 3.66 4.12 -8.41
CA THR A 21 4.99 3.80 -8.94
C THR A 21 5.49 2.47 -8.38
N GLY A 22 5.41 2.29 -7.06
CA GLY A 22 5.85 1.05 -6.40
C GLY A 22 5.07 -0.18 -6.88
N THR A 23 3.75 -0.06 -6.96
CA THR A 23 2.86 -1.13 -7.45
C THR A 23 3.13 -1.43 -8.92
N TYR A 24 3.30 -0.41 -9.77
CA TYR A 24 3.63 -0.57 -11.18
C TYR A 24 4.96 -1.30 -11.37
N ILE A 25 6.02 -0.89 -10.68
CA ILE A 25 7.35 -1.54 -10.75
C ILE A 25 7.25 -2.99 -10.30
N ASN A 26 6.55 -3.25 -9.19
CA ASN A 26 6.37 -4.58 -8.64
C ASN A 26 5.62 -5.50 -9.62
N LEU A 27 4.51 -5.03 -10.19
CA LEU A 27 3.73 -5.76 -11.19
C LEU A 27 4.52 -6.01 -12.48
N HIS A 28 5.19 -4.97 -12.98
CA HIS A 28 6.01 -5.07 -14.19
C HIS A 28 7.13 -6.11 -14.08
N TRP A 29 7.76 -6.19 -12.91
CA TRP A 29 8.77 -7.21 -12.64
C TRP A 29 8.18 -8.62 -12.67
N ILE A 30 6.98 -8.84 -12.09
CA ILE A 30 6.30 -10.14 -12.12
C ILE A 30 5.98 -10.53 -13.55
N VAL A 31 5.36 -9.64 -14.32
CA VAL A 31 4.99 -9.88 -15.71
C VAL A 31 6.22 -10.23 -16.57
N ARG A 32 7.31 -9.50 -16.41
CA ARG A 32 8.58 -9.81 -17.09
C ARG A 32 9.16 -11.16 -16.70
N SER A 33 9.08 -11.51 -15.42
CA SER A 33 9.61 -12.79 -14.91
C SER A 33 8.82 -14.00 -15.40
N LEU A 34 7.54 -13.82 -15.71
CA LEU A 34 6.65 -14.87 -16.21
C LEU A 34 6.65 -14.95 -17.75
N LYS A 35 7.05 -13.88 -18.45
CA LYS A 35 7.02 -13.83 -19.91
C LYS A 35 7.95 -14.86 -20.54
N GLY A 36 7.41 -15.72 -21.42
CA GLY A 36 8.17 -16.72 -22.18
C GLY A 36 8.61 -17.96 -21.37
N ARG A 37 8.13 -18.14 -20.14
CA ARG A 37 8.37 -19.34 -19.34
C ARG A 37 7.10 -20.17 -19.28
N ALA A 38 7.30 -21.53 -19.22
CA ALA A 38 6.21 -22.41 -18.82
C ALA A 38 5.66 -21.96 -17.46
N LEU A 39 4.37 -22.16 -17.23
CA LEU A 39 3.72 -21.77 -15.96
C LEU A 39 4.52 -22.28 -14.77
N PRO A 40 4.85 -21.44 -13.81
CA PRO A 40 5.65 -21.84 -12.67
C PRO A 40 4.93 -22.93 -11.88
N GLY A 41 5.64 -23.95 -11.45
CA GLY A 41 5.13 -24.96 -10.52
C GLY A 41 4.56 -24.28 -9.24
N LEU A 42 3.81 -25.02 -8.42
CA LEU A 42 3.13 -24.52 -7.21
C LEU A 42 4.05 -23.65 -6.33
N ALA A 43 5.27 -24.13 -6.04
CA ALA A 43 6.22 -23.43 -5.20
C ALA A 43 6.64 -22.07 -5.76
N HIS A 44 6.86 -21.99 -7.06
CA HIS A 44 7.23 -20.73 -7.71
C HIS A 44 6.06 -19.73 -7.78
N GLY A 45 4.83 -20.21 -7.94
CA GLY A 45 3.65 -19.34 -7.89
C GLY A 45 3.48 -18.65 -6.52
N TRP A 46 3.67 -19.40 -5.43
CA TRP A 46 3.67 -18.85 -4.08
C TRP A 46 4.78 -17.83 -3.85
N PHE A 47 5.98 -18.07 -4.37
CA PHE A 47 7.08 -17.12 -4.27
C PHE A 47 6.72 -15.74 -4.85
N TYR A 48 6.07 -15.69 -6.04
CA TYR A 48 5.64 -14.41 -6.63
C TYR A 48 4.60 -13.68 -5.79
N ILE A 49 3.64 -14.42 -5.20
CA ILE A 49 2.60 -13.85 -4.34
C ILE A 49 3.23 -13.28 -3.06
N ILE A 50 4.05 -14.08 -2.35
CA ILE A 50 4.71 -13.66 -1.11
C ILE A 50 5.58 -12.42 -1.37
N ARG A 51 6.42 -12.47 -2.40
CA ARG A 51 7.25 -11.32 -2.78
C ARG A 51 6.41 -10.08 -3.06
N PHE A 52 5.29 -10.22 -3.79
CA PHE A 52 4.41 -9.11 -4.10
C PHE A 52 3.86 -8.46 -2.83
N VAL A 53 3.38 -9.27 -1.89
CA VAL A 53 2.84 -8.81 -0.60
C VAL A 53 3.93 -8.13 0.23
N VAL A 54 5.14 -8.69 0.30
CA VAL A 54 6.26 -8.06 1.03
C VAL A 54 6.58 -6.67 0.47
N VAL A 55 6.61 -6.54 -0.86
CA VAL A 55 6.85 -5.23 -1.49
C VAL A 55 5.69 -4.26 -1.20
N LEU A 56 4.44 -4.72 -1.18
CA LEU A 56 3.31 -3.87 -0.78
C LEU A 56 3.46 -3.35 0.66
N VAL A 57 3.87 -4.21 1.60
CA VAL A 57 4.13 -3.79 2.99
C VAL A 57 5.21 -2.71 3.04
N LEU A 58 6.28 -2.84 2.24
CA LEU A 58 7.33 -1.82 2.16
C LEU A 58 6.81 -0.50 1.56
N ILE A 59 5.96 -0.56 0.54
CA ILE A 59 5.31 0.62 -0.05
C ILE A 59 4.48 1.33 1.01
N HIS A 60 3.58 0.62 1.71
CA HIS A 60 2.77 1.21 2.78
C HIS A 60 3.61 1.76 3.93
N SER A 61 4.72 1.09 4.28
CA SER A 61 5.65 1.61 5.29
C SER A 61 6.29 2.93 4.86
N ALA A 62 6.61 3.09 3.58
CA ALA A 62 7.12 4.35 3.04
C ALA A 62 6.06 5.45 3.05
N GLU A 63 4.80 5.12 2.78
CA GLU A 63 3.66 6.06 2.84
C GLU A 63 3.42 6.56 4.27
N VAL A 64 3.44 5.66 5.25
CA VAL A 64 3.40 5.98 6.69
C VAL A 64 4.57 6.89 7.07
N ALA A 65 5.78 6.62 6.56
CA ALA A 65 6.94 7.46 6.84
C ALA A 65 6.76 8.89 6.30
N VAL A 66 6.14 9.08 5.13
CA VAL A 66 5.84 10.42 4.59
C VAL A 66 4.94 11.21 5.53
N TRP A 67 3.87 10.61 6.03
CA TRP A 67 2.98 11.25 7.01
C TRP A 67 3.69 11.53 8.34
N SER A 68 4.47 10.58 8.83
CA SER A 68 5.27 10.72 10.04
C SER A 68 6.25 11.90 9.96
N GLU A 69 7.01 12.01 8.87
CA GLU A 69 7.95 13.12 8.66
C GLU A 69 7.21 14.46 8.55
N PHE A 70 6.05 14.50 7.92
CA PHE A 70 5.22 15.71 7.89
C PHE A 70 4.84 16.15 9.31
N TYR A 71 4.37 15.25 10.18
CA TYR A 71 4.02 15.60 11.56
C TYR A 71 5.21 16.08 12.39
N LEU A 72 6.40 15.51 12.15
CA LEU A 72 7.64 16.00 12.76
C LEU A 72 8.00 17.41 12.30
N LEU A 73 7.91 17.68 11.00
CA LEU A 73 8.18 19.00 10.42
C LEU A 73 7.20 20.08 10.93
N GLN A 74 5.96 19.68 11.25
CA GLN A 74 4.95 20.57 11.84
C GLN A 74 5.05 20.65 13.38
N HIS A 75 6.09 20.04 13.98
CA HIS A 75 6.28 19.98 15.44
C HIS A 75 5.07 19.43 16.21
N CYS A 76 4.35 18.46 15.58
CA CYS A 76 3.24 17.77 16.24
C CYS A 76 3.72 16.77 17.29
N PHE A 77 4.94 16.25 17.12
CA PHE A 77 5.61 15.29 18.01
C PHE A 77 7.07 15.66 18.19
N ASP A 78 7.63 15.32 19.35
CA ASP A 78 9.01 15.65 19.72
C ASP A 78 10.00 14.60 19.21
N ASP A 79 9.55 13.36 19.00
CA ASP A 79 10.40 12.27 18.57
C ASP A 79 9.81 11.49 17.37
N ARG A 80 10.73 10.89 16.60
CA ARG A 80 10.42 10.16 15.36
C ARG A 80 9.64 8.88 15.61
N ASN A 81 9.88 8.17 16.70
CA ASN A 81 9.21 6.91 17.00
C ASN A 81 7.74 7.15 17.29
N THR A 82 7.43 8.16 18.11
CA THR A 82 6.05 8.57 18.41
C THR A 82 5.32 9.03 17.15
N ALA A 83 5.96 9.84 16.29
CA ALA A 83 5.37 10.28 15.02
C ALA A 83 5.08 9.09 14.09
N TYR A 84 6.03 8.16 13.96
CA TYR A 84 5.86 6.98 13.11
C TYR A 84 4.79 6.03 13.65
N TYR A 85 4.78 5.82 14.97
CA TYR A 85 3.76 5.02 15.65
C TYR A 85 2.36 5.62 15.42
N TYR A 86 2.21 6.94 15.66
CA TYR A 86 0.94 7.64 15.43
C TYR A 86 0.47 7.46 13.97
N SER A 87 1.35 7.71 13.02
CA SER A 87 1.06 7.60 11.61
C SER A 87 0.66 6.16 11.22
N LEU A 88 1.41 5.15 11.71
CA LEU A 88 1.09 3.75 11.46
C LEU A 88 -0.29 3.36 11.98
N VAL A 89 -0.62 3.76 13.21
CA VAL A 89 -1.91 3.48 13.86
C VAL A 89 -3.05 4.21 13.16
N THR A 90 -2.82 5.44 12.71
CA THR A 90 -3.81 6.26 12.00
C THR A 90 -4.03 5.77 10.57
N TYR A 91 -2.95 5.55 9.81
CA TYR A 91 -3.00 5.07 8.43
C TYR A 91 -3.70 3.72 8.31
N THR A 92 -3.46 2.81 9.26
CA THR A 92 -4.14 1.51 9.32
C THR A 92 -5.56 1.57 9.90
N THR A 93 -6.03 2.75 10.30
CA THR A 93 -7.33 2.96 10.95
C THR A 93 -7.49 2.25 12.29
N LEU A 94 -6.41 1.79 12.91
CA LEU A 94 -6.44 1.16 14.22
C LEU A 94 -6.88 2.13 15.32
N GLY A 95 -6.32 3.37 15.29
CA GLY A 95 -6.79 4.48 16.13
C GLY A 95 -6.76 4.19 17.63
N SER A 96 -5.63 3.71 18.18
CA SER A 96 -5.50 3.33 19.60
C SER A 96 -5.88 4.44 20.59
N GLY A 97 -5.72 5.72 20.20
CA GLY A 97 -6.13 6.87 21.00
C GLY A 97 -5.19 7.21 22.17
N ASP A 98 -4.08 6.51 22.29
CA ASP A 98 -3.04 6.72 23.30
C ASP A 98 -2.11 7.89 22.95
N VAL A 99 -1.93 8.15 21.65
CA VAL A 99 -1.19 9.30 21.11
C VAL A 99 -2.13 10.11 20.23
N LEU A 100 -2.18 11.42 20.42
CA LEU A 100 -3.09 12.30 19.69
C LEU A 100 -2.33 13.48 19.09
N LEU A 101 -2.74 13.89 17.88
CA LEU A 101 -2.29 15.15 17.29
C LEU A 101 -2.76 16.37 18.13
N PRO A 102 -1.97 17.46 18.15
CA PRO A 102 -2.45 18.75 18.63
C PRO A 102 -3.77 19.12 17.96
N GLN A 103 -4.67 19.78 18.69
CA GLN A 103 -6.04 20.05 18.24
C GLN A 103 -6.13 20.68 16.85
N ALA A 104 -5.19 21.56 16.51
CA ALA A 104 -5.14 22.23 15.21
C ALA A 104 -4.89 21.26 14.03
N TRP A 105 -4.27 20.10 14.28
CA TRP A 105 -3.85 19.12 13.26
C TRP A 105 -4.70 17.86 13.19
N ARG A 106 -5.68 17.70 14.09
CA ARG A 106 -6.48 16.46 14.21
C ARG A 106 -7.21 16.06 12.92
N ILE A 107 -7.60 17.03 12.11
CA ILE A 107 -8.24 16.75 10.82
C ILE A 107 -7.32 16.03 9.85
N MET A 108 -6.02 16.25 9.95
CA MET A 108 -5.02 15.59 9.09
C MET A 108 -4.98 14.07 9.33
N GLY A 109 -5.18 13.62 10.57
CA GLY A 109 -5.31 12.20 10.88
C GLY A 109 -6.49 11.54 10.17
N GLY A 110 -7.62 12.25 10.05
CA GLY A 110 -8.76 11.76 9.26
C GLY A 110 -8.45 11.62 7.76
N TRP A 111 -7.72 12.58 7.18
CA TRP A 111 -7.24 12.50 5.79
C TRP A 111 -6.27 11.35 5.58
N GLU A 112 -5.32 11.17 6.51
CA GLU A 112 -4.37 10.05 6.48
C GLU A 112 -5.09 8.70 6.52
N ALA A 113 -6.03 8.51 7.45
CA ALA A 113 -6.81 7.29 7.59
C ALA A 113 -7.63 6.97 6.33
N MET A 114 -8.30 7.97 5.75
CA MET A 114 -9.06 7.82 4.52
C MET A 114 -8.16 7.39 3.35
N LEU A 115 -6.98 8.01 3.23
CA LEU A 115 -6.02 7.66 2.19
C LEU A 115 -5.47 6.25 2.38
N GLY A 116 -5.17 5.85 3.62
CA GLY A 116 -4.74 4.49 3.95
C GLY A 116 -5.74 3.44 3.47
N VAL A 117 -7.03 3.63 3.75
CA VAL A 117 -8.10 2.72 3.27
C VAL A 117 -8.13 2.63 1.75
N LEU A 118 -7.99 3.75 1.03
CA LEU A 118 -7.96 3.78 -0.43
C LEU A 118 -6.75 3.00 -0.98
N MET A 119 -5.57 3.17 -0.39
CA MET A 119 -4.36 2.47 -0.81
C MET A 119 -4.41 0.97 -0.50
N PHE A 120 -4.97 0.56 0.64
CA PHE A 120 -5.23 -0.86 0.93
C PHE A 120 -6.22 -1.48 -0.06
N GLY A 121 -7.28 -0.77 -0.42
CA GLY A 121 -8.24 -1.21 -1.45
C GLY A 121 -7.57 -1.43 -2.81
N TRP A 122 -6.73 -0.49 -3.24
CA TRP A 122 -5.94 -0.60 -4.48
C TRP A 122 -4.99 -1.80 -4.44
N SER A 123 -4.22 -1.96 -3.35
CA SER A 123 -3.32 -3.09 -3.14
C SER A 123 -4.06 -4.43 -3.22
N THR A 124 -5.21 -4.53 -2.57
CA THR A 124 -6.04 -5.74 -2.57
C THR A 124 -6.53 -6.07 -3.97
N ALA A 125 -7.03 -5.10 -4.73
CA ALA A 125 -7.49 -5.31 -6.10
C ALA A 125 -6.36 -5.78 -7.02
N THR A 126 -5.17 -5.19 -6.88
CA THR A 126 -3.99 -5.59 -7.65
C THR A 126 -3.52 -7.00 -7.29
N LEU A 127 -3.50 -7.34 -6.00
CA LEU A 127 -3.14 -8.68 -5.52
C LEU A 127 -4.11 -9.74 -6.05
N MET A 128 -5.42 -9.47 -6.01
CA MET A 128 -6.44 -10.37 -6.55
C MET A 128 -6.26 -10.60 -8.05
N THR A 129 -5.94 -9.54 -8.81
CA THR A 129 -5.66 -9.67 -10.25
C THR A 129 -4.49 -10.62 -10.51
N ILE A 130 -3.41 -10.54 -9.73
CA ILE A 130 -2.25 -11.42 -9.85
C ILE A 130 -2.60 -12.87 -9.50
N ILE A 131 -3.33 -13.06 -8.39
CA ILE A 131 -3.77 -14.39 -7.93
C ILE A 131 -4.64 -15.05 -9.01
N HIS A 132 -5.63 -14.34 -9.54
CA HIS A 132 -6.51 -14.84 -10.60
C HIS A 132 -5.74 -15.18 -11.86
N HIS A 133 -4.75 -14.38 -12.24
CA HIS A 133 -3.93 -14.65 -13.42
C HIS A 133 -3.10 -15.93 -13.25
N ILE A 134 -2.45 -16.11 -12.10
CA ILE A 134 -1.64 -17.30 -11.79
C ILE A 134 -2.53 -18.55 -11.68
N GLN A 135 -3.68 -18.47 -11.02
CA GLN A 135 -4.58 -19.60 -10.82
C GLN A 135 -5.34 -19.96 -12.11
N GLY A 136 -5.87 -18.96 -12.83
CA GLY A 136 -6.57 -19.19 -14.09
C GLY A 136 -5.70 -19.85 -15.16
N ALA A 137 -4.43 -19.44 -15.23
CA ALA A 137 -3.48 -20.09 -16.13
C ALA A 137 -3.24 -21.59 -15.78
N ARG A 138 -3.29 -21.94 -14.47
CA ARG A 138 -3.19 -23.32 -14.01
C ARG A 138 -4.44 -24.13 -14.29
N ILE A 139 -5.63 -23.58 -14.02
CA ILE A 139 -6.91 -24.26 -14.27
C ILE A 139 -6.98 -24.66 -15.74
N ARG A 140 -6.65 -23.78 -16.67
CA ARG A 140 -6.62 -24.07 -18.11
C ARG A 140 -5.59 -25.14 -18.49
N GLN A 141 -4.48 -25.24 -17.77
CA GLN A 141 -3.47 -26.26 -18.02
C GLN A 141 -3.94 -27.67 -17.60
N TYR A 142 -4.68 -27.76 -16.48
CA TYR A 142 -5.16 -29.05 -15.95
C TYR A 142 -6.53 -29.45 -16.52
N PHE A 143 -7.32 -28.51 -16.97
CA PHE A 143 -8.68 -28.69 -17.45
C PHE A 143 -8.88 -27.87 -18.75
N PRO A 144 -8.31 -28.30 -19.88
CA PRO A 144 -8.39 -27.52 -21.12
C PRO A 144 -9.82 -27.38 -21.68
N ASP A 145 -10.75 -28.25 -21.28
CA ASP A 145 -12.15 -28.31 -21.78
C ASP A 145 -13.15 -27.51 -20.93
N ILE A 146 -12.72 -26.68 -19.95
CA ILE A 146 -13.64 -25.90 -19.07
C ILE A 146 -14.17 -24.63 -19.77
N ASP A 147 -13.54 -24.16 -20.83
CA ASP A 147 -13.92 -22.92 -21.55
C ASP A 147 -14.90 -23.18 -22.74
N ASP A 148 -15.38 -24.42 -22.93
CA ASP A 148 -16.43 -24.81 -23.88
C ASP A 148 -17.78 -25.00 -23.12
#